data_d46a5f3e05ba5ed4454e26aab6376b8f
#
_entry.id   d46a5f3e05ba5ed4454e26aab6376b8f
#
_cell.length_a   1.000
_cell.length_b   1.000
_cell.length_c   1.000
_cell.angle_alpha   90.00
_cell.angle_beta   90.00
_cell.angle_gamma   90.00
#
_symmetry.space_group_name_H-M   'P 1'
#
loop_
_entity.id
_entity.type
_entity.pdbx_description
1 polymer ?
#
loop_
_entity_poly.entity_id
_entity_poly.type
_entity_poly.pdbx_seq_one_letter_code
_entity_poly.pdbx_strand_id
1 'polypeptide(L)'
;MSDKPHLIIDNGSGYIKAGFSGEEGPRAVFPGIVGRPKNPGAMVGIENKDFFVGQQAEEKRGILILKYPIEHGMVDDWDDMEKIWDHTFTNELRVVPAEHNVMLTEAPMNPKNNREKMTQIMFETFGTPGLYIAIQAVLSLYSAGKFTGLVCDSGDGVTHTVPIYEGFSIPHAVNRIQLAGRDLT
;
A
#
# COMPACT_ATOMS: atom_id res chain seq x y z
N MET A 1 -15.49 -16.06 -15.03
CA MET A 1 -14.46 -15.79 -14.02
C MET A 1 -13.18 -15.58 -14.80
N SER A 2 -12.44 -14.50 -14.56
CA SER A 2 -11.18 -14.25 -15.27
C SER A 2 -10.17 -15.33 -14.83
N ASP A 3 -9.60 -16.04 -15.80
CA ASP A 3 -8.54 -17.04 -15.58
C ASP A 3 -7.17 -16.39 -15.26
N LYS A 4 -7.15 -15.05 -15.16
CA LYS A 4 -5.93 -14.29 -14.87
C LYS A 4 -5.62 -14.29 -13.39
N PRO A 5 -4.32 -14.31 -13.00
CA PRO A 5 -3.93 -14.26 -11.59
C PRO A 5 -4.42 -12.96 -10.94
N HIS A 6 -4.79 -13.05 -9.67
CA HIS A 6 -5.20 -11.88 -8.89
C HIS A 6 -3.98 -11.02 -8.57
N LEU A 7 -4.18 -9.71 -8.50
CA LEU A 7 -3.17 -8.76 -8.04
C LEU A 7 -3.26 -8.61 -6.53
N ILE A 8 -2.12 -8.57 -5.87
CA ILE A 8 -2.01 -8.38 -4.42
C ILE A 8 -1.14 -7.16 -4.19
N ILE A 9 -1.65 -6.17 -3.47
CA ILE A 9 -0.93 -4.94 -3.16
C ILE A 9 -0.97 -4.72 -1.64
N ASP A 10 0.22 -4.75 -1.03
CA ASP A 10 0.41 -4.43 0.38
C ASP A 10 0.77 -2.96 0.54
N ASN A 11 -0.17 -2.19 1.12
CA ASN A 11 -0.07 -0.76 1.33
C ASN A 11 0.67 -0.46 2.65
N GLY A 12 1.99 -0.44 2.61
CA GLY A 12 2.83 -0.07 3.76
C GLY A 12 3.14 1.42 3.82
N SER A 13 3.38 1.97 5.02
CA SER A 13 3.75 3.38 5.20
C SER A 13 5.11 3.72 4.61
N GLY A 14 6.06 2.77 4.60
CA GLY A 14 7.39 2.97 4.03
C GLY A 14 7.53 2.43 2.61
N TYR A 15 7.04 1.22 2.39
CA TYR A 15 7.17 0.49 1.12
C TYR A 15 5.84 -0.10 0.67
N ILE A 16 5.57 0.02 -0.62
CA ILE A 16 4.51 -0.72 -1.30
C ILE A 16 5.11 -2.03 -1.80
N LYS A 17 4.39 -3.13 -1.61
CA LYS A 17 4.76 -4.44 -2.14
C LYS A 17 3.62 -4.93 -3.01
N ALA A 18 3.94 -5.35 -4.23
CA ALA A 18 2.92 -5.79 -5.18
C ALA A 18 3.36 -7.04 -5.94
N GLY A 19 2.39 -7.90 -6.26
CA GLY A 19 2.66 -9.15 -6.97
C GLY A 19 1.37 -9.84 -7.40
N PHE A 20 1.52 -11.08 -7.79
CA PHE A 20 0.44 -11.91 -8.31
C PHE A 20 0.14 -13.07 -7.36
N SER A 21 -1.12 -13.49 -7.33
CA SER A 21 -1.50 -14.70 -6.61
C SER A 21 -0.80 -15.92 -7.20
N GLY A 22 -0.30 -16.79 -6.32
CA GLY A 22 0.43 -18.02 -6.70
C GLY A 22 1.93 -17.83 -6.87
N GLU A 23 2.48 -16.63 -6.76
CA GLU A 23 3.93 -16.39 -6.69
C GLU A 23 4.43 -16.50 -5.25
N GLU A 24 5.70 -16.90 -5.07
CA GLU A 24 6.30 -17.09 -3.74
C GLU A 24 6.58 -15.78 -3.00
N GLY A 25 6.62 -14.66 -3.72
CA GLY A 25 6.89 -13.33 -3.14
C GLY A 25 6.42 -12.18 -4.01
N PRO A 26 6.52 -10.95 -3.50
CA PRO A 26 6.15 -9.77 -4.27
C PRO A 26 7.08 -9.58 -5.47
N ARG A 27 6.51 -9.27 -6.63
CA ARG A 27 7.27 -8.96 -7.85
C ARG A 27 7.88 -7.57 -7.81
N ALA A 28 7.23 -6.63 -7.15
CA ALA A 28 7.66 -5.25 -6.99
C ALA A 28 7.68 -4.85 -5.51
N VAL A 29 8.75 -4.19 -5.09
CA VAL A 29 8.90 -3.56 -3.77
C VAL A 29 9.54 -2.21 -4.00
N PHE A 30 8.84 -1.13 -3.67
CA PHE A 30 9.32 0.23 -3.90
C PHE A 30 8.83 1.19 -2.80
N PRO A 31 9.53 2.32 -2.57
CA PRO A 31 9.12 3.31 -1.56
C PRO A 31 7.73 3.88 -1.84
N GLY A 32 6.89 3.95 -0.83
CA GLY A 32 5.54 4.52 -0.91
C GLY A 32 5.55 6.05 -0.87
N ILE A 33 6.27 6.70 -1.80
CA ILE A 33 6.48 8.15 -1.83
C ILE A 33 6.10 8.76 -3.18
N VAL A 34 5.61 10.00 -3.12
CA VAL A 34 5.39 10.87 -4.27
C VAL A 34 6.25 12.12 -4.11
N GLY A 35 7.06 12.43 -5.11
CA GLY A 35 7.95 13.58 -5.13
C GLY A 35 7.51 14.62 -6.15
N ARG A 36 7.46 15.89 -5.76
CA ARG A 36 7.19 17.02 -6.65
C ARG A 36 8.37 17.97 -6.71
N PRO A 37 8.69 18.56 -7.88
CA PRO A 37 9.78 19.51 -8.01
C PRO A 37 9.68 20.67 -7.01
N LYS A 38 10.79 21.00 -6.33
CA LYS A 38 10.88 22.18 -5.44
C LYS A 38 10.68 23.47 -6.23
N ASN A 39 11.21 23.54 -7.46
CA ASN A 39 11.13 24.68 -8.36
C ASN A 39 10.70 24.22 -9.75
N PRO A 40 9.42 24.29 -10.10
CA PRO A 40 8.90 23.80 -11.38
C PRO A 40 9.56 24.43 -12.63
N GLY A 41 10.07 25.67 -12.52
CA GLY A 41 10.72 26.39 -13.63
C GLY A 41 12.23 26.17 -13.79
N ALA A 42 12.89 25.46 -12.86
CA ALA A 42 14.36 25.31 -12.86
C ALA A 42 14.85 23.97 -13.43
N MET A 43 13.96 23.09 -13.86
CA MET A 43 14.30 21.75 -14.35
C MET A 43 14.60 21.73 -15.86
N VAL A 44 15.55 22.53 -16.31
CA VAL A 44 16.03 22.47 -17.70
C VAL A 44 16.85 21.19 -17.88
N GLY A 45 16.33 20.26 -18.71
CA GLY A 45 17.03 19.01 -19.07
C GLY A 45 16.62 17.76 -18.28
N ILE A 46 15.71 17.84 -17.33
CA ILE A 46 15.07 16.71 -16.68
C ILE A 46 13.66 16.54 -17.27
N GLU A 47 13.20 15.27 -17.43
CA GLU A 47 11.84 14.99 -17.92
C GLU A 47 10.82 15.92 -17.27
N ASN A 48 10.03 16.63 -18.08
CA ASN A 48 8.97 17.56 -17.65
C ASN A 48 7.81 16.76 -17.05
N LYS A 49 8.05 16.10 -15.92
CA LYS A 49 7.04 15.38 -15.14
C LYS A 49 6.66 16.23 -13.93
N ASP A 50 5.36 16.36 -13.72
CA ASP A 50 4.81 17.10 -12.58
C ASP A 50 5.06 16.38 -11.25
N PHE A 51 5.25 15.06 -11.28
CA PHE A 51 5.54 14.22 -10.11
C PHE A 51 6.36 12.98 -10.47
N PHE A 52 7.00 12.43 -9.46
CA PHE A 52 7.76 11.17 -9.50
C PHE A 52 7.25 10.25 -8.38
N VAL A 53 7.25 8.93 -8.61
CA VAL A 53 6.77 7.95 -7.65
C VAL A 53 7.88 6.94 -7.34
N GLY A 54 7.86 6.43 -6.10
CA GLY A 54 8.70 5.32 -5.68
C GLY A 54 10.19 5.60 -5.78
N GLN A 55 10.93 4.66 -6.36
CA GLN A 55 12.39 4.72 -6.50
C GLN A 55 12.86 5.98 -7.23
N GLN A 56 12.14 6.41 -8.29
CA GLN A 56 12.50 7.62 -9.04
C GLN A 56 12.40 8.89 -8.18
N ALA A 57 11.42 8.94 -7.27
CA ALA A 57 11.29 10.05 -6.34
C ALA A 57 12.42 10.04 -5.29
N GLU A 58 12.80 8.86 -4.80
CA GLU A 58 13.87 8.71 -3.83
C GLU A 58 15.24 9.11 -4.41
N GLU A 59 15.57 8.67 -5.61
CA GLU A 59 16.82 9.02 -6.31
C GLU A 59 16.96 10.53 -6.54
N LYS A 60 15.83 11.22 -6.77
CA LYS A 60 15.78 12.67 -7.02
C LYS A 60 15.45 13.49 -5.77
N ARG A 61 15.52 12.90 -4.55
CA ARG A 61 15.15 13.54 -3.27
C ARG A 61 15.78 14.93 -3.05
N GLY A 62 16.95 15.17 -3.58
CA GLY A 62 17.65 16.46 -3.42
C GLY A 62 16.91 17.64 -4.07
N ILE A 63 16.18 17.41 -5.16
CA ILE A 63 15.46 18.40 -5.96
C ILE A 63 13.94 18.32 -5.83
N LEU A 64 13.43 17.30 -5.15
CA LEU A 64 12.01 17.06 -4.93
C LEU A 64 11.60 17.35 -3.49
N ILE A 65 10.33 17.74 -3.33
CA ILE A 65 9.61 17.67 -2.06
C ILE A 65 8.95 16.29 -2.03
N LEU A 66 9.37 15.45 -1.08
CA LEU A 66 8.83 14.10 -0.92
C LEU A 66 7.61 14.14 0.01
N LYS A 67 6.57 13.40 -0.34
CA LYS A 67 5.38 13.18 0.48
C LYS A 67 5.11 11.68 0.59
N TYR A 68 4.74 11.26 1.80
CA TYR A 68 4.28 9.91 2.09
C TYR A 68 2.76 9.92 2.18
N PRO A 69 2.01 9.33 1.23
CA PRO A 69 0.55 9.33 1.27
C PRO A 69 -0.04 8.44 2.35
N ILE A 70 0.77 7.52 2.89
CA ILE A 70 0.38 6.65 4.01
C ILE A 70 1.20 7.05 5.23
N GLU A 71 0.52 7.60 6.24
CA GLU A 71 1.11 7.91 7.53
C GLU A 71 0.50 7.04 8.62
N HIS A 72 1.37 6.45 9.46
CA HIS A 72 0.95 5.57 10.56
C HIS A 72 -0.05 4.46 10.13
N GLY A 73 0.13 3.90 8.93
CA GLY A 73 -0.70 2.83 8.38
C GLY A 73 -2.04 3.27 7.81
N MET A 74 -2.32 4.57 7.72
CA MET A 74 -3.54 5.11 7.13
C MET A 74 -3.22 6.02 5.95
N VAL A 75 -4.11 5.99 4.94
CA VAL A 75 -4.01 6.91 3.80
C VAL A 75 -4.47 8.29 4.23
N ASP A 76 -3.59 9.28 4.09
CA ASP A 76 -3.83 10.69 4.38
C ASP A 76 -4.09 11.50 3.10
N ASP A 77 -3.43 11.14 1.99
CA ASP A 77 -3.59 11.79 0.69
C ASP A 77 -4.04 10.79 -0.37
N TRP A 78 -5.31 10.89 -0.78
CA TRP A 78 -5.91 9.99 -1.75
C TRP A 78 -5.45 10.24 -3.18
N ASP A 79 -5.17 11.51 -3.55
CA ASP A 79 -4.70 11.87 -4.88
C ASP A 79 -3.29 11.32 -5.13
N ASP A 80 -2.45 11.33 -4.10
CA ASP A 80 -1.12 10.75 -4.18
C ASP A 80 -1.16 9.22 -4.07
N MET A 81 -2.11 8.67 -3.32
CA MET A 81 -2.29 7.22 -3.26
C MET A 81 -2.75 6.64 -4.60
N GLU A 82 -3.62 7.35 -5.32
CA GLU A 82 -4.04 6.97 -6.67
C GLU A 82 -2.84 6.93 -7.64
N LYS A 83 -1.91 7.91 -7.56
CA LYS A 83 -0.67 7.91 -8.36
C LYS A 83 0.24 6.72 -8.02
N ILE A 84 0.31 6.33 -6.75
CA ILE A 84 1.07 5.13 -6.34
C ILE A 84 0.45 3.86 -6.94
N TRP A 85 -0.88 3.71 -6.89
CA TRP A 85 -1.54 2.56 -7.50
C TRP A 85 -1.43 2.54 -9.02
N ASP A 86 -1.57 3.70 -9.68
CA ASP A 86 -1.34 3.79 -11.13
C ASP A 86 0.09 3.37 -11.49
N HIS A 87 1.08 3.87 -10.76
CA HIS A 87 2.48 3.46 -10.92
C HIS A 87 2.66 1.96 -10.70
N THR A 88 2.00 1.40 -9.68
CA THR A 88 2.05 -0.03 -9.38
C THR A 88 1.54 -0.86 -10.57
N PHE A 89 0.38 -0.50 -11.13
CA PHE A 89 -0.21 -1.23 -12.23
C PHE A 89 0.57 -1.05 -13.53
N THR A 90 0.91 0.20 -13.88
CA THR A 90 1.45 0.56 -15.18
C THR A 90 2.95 0.31 -15.29
N ASN A 91 3.73 0.70 -14.28
CA ASN A 91 5.18 0.67 -14.33
C ASN A 91 5.77 -0.60 -13.72
N GLU A 92 5.28 -1.01 -12.56
CA GLU A 92 5.85 -2.10 -11.79
C GLU A 92 5.32 -3.47 -12.25
N LEU A 93 4.00 -3.66 -12.26
CA LEU A 93 3.37 -4.91 -12.65
C LEU A 93 3.11 -5.02 -14.16
N ARG A 94 2.97 -3.89 -14.83
CA ARG A 94 2.71 -3.76 -16.29
C ARG A 94 1.45 -4.51 -16.71
N VAL A 95 0.36 -4.25 -16.01
CA VAL A 95 -0.94 -4.89 -16.23
C VAL A 95 -2.03 -3.85 -16.44
N VAL A 96 -3.13 -4.29 -17.04
CA VAL A 96 -4.37 -3.51 -17.13
C VAL A 96 -5.24 -3.89 -15.94
N PRO A 97 -5.49 -2.98 -14.96
CA PRO A 97 -6.21 -3.32 -13.73
C PRO A 97 -7.62 -3.86 -13.99
N ALA A 98 -8.30 -3.39 -15.04
CA ALA A 98 -9.64 -3.84 -15.43
C ALA A 98 -9.73 -5.34 -15.80
N GLU A 99 -8.61 -6.01 -15.97
CA GLU A 99 -8.58 -7.44 -16.33
C GLU A 99 -8.31 -8.36 -15.12
N HIS A 100 -8.02 -7.80 -13.94
CA HIS A 100 -7.59 -8.54 -12.77
C HIS A 100 -8.42 -8.18 -11.53
N ASN A 101 -8.78 -9.18 -10.73
CA ASN A 101 -9.24 -8.91 -9.38
C ASN A 101 -8.07 -8.42 -8.52
N VAL A 102 -8.34 -7.49 -7.61
CA VAL A 102 -7.32 -6.88 -6.77
C VAL A 102 -7.57 -7.22 -5.30
N MET A 103 -6.53 -7.57 -4.58
CA MET A 103 -6.51 -7.62 -3.13
C MET A 103 -5.62 -6.49 -2.61
N LEU A 104 -6.19 -5.60 -1.79
CA LEU A 104 -5.46 -4.58 -1.05
C LEU A 104 -5.31 -4.99 0.40
N THR A 105 -4.22 -4.57 1.03
CA THR A 105 -4.09 -4.69 2.49
C THR A 105 -4.44 -3.39 3.19
N GLU A 106 -4.88 -3.51 4.43
CA GLU A 106 -5.13 -2.38 5.32
C GLU A 106 -4.58 -2.67 6.72
N ALA A 107 -4.26 -1.61 7.45
CA ALA A 107 -3.93 -1.70 8.86
C ALA A 107 -5.18 -2.05 9.69
N PRO A 108 -5.02 -2.73 10.84
CA PRO A 108 -6.11 -2.92 11.79
C PRO A 108 -6.73 -1.58 12.22
N MET A 109 -8.03 -1.57 12.50
CA MET A 109 -8.78 -0.38 12.90
C MET A 109 -8.80 0.75 11.86
N ASN A 110 -8.57 0.45 10.59
CA ASN A 110 -8.70 1.43 9.51
C ASN A 110 -10.16 1.96 9.48
N PRO A 111 -10.36 3.29 9.42
CA PRO A 111 -11.69 3.89 9.37
C PRO A 111 -12.51 3.37 8.18
N LYS A 112 -13.83 3.22 8.39
CA LYS A 112 -14.74 2.75 7.35
C LYS A 112 -14.70 3.64 6.08
N ASN A 113 -14.63 4.95 6.27
CA ASN A 113 -14.53 5.92 5.17
C ASN A 113 -13.29 5.68 4.28
N ASN A 114 -12.17 5.27 4.88
CA ASN A 114 -10.96 4.95 4.11
C ASN A 114 -11.18 3.71 3.24
N ARG A 115 -11.84 2.69 3.78
CA ARG A 115 -12.18 1.48 3.03
C ARG A 115 -13.17 1.77 1.90
N GLU A 116 -14.15 2.62 2.14
CA GLU A 116 -15.09 3.09 1.12
C GLU A 116 -14.36 3.84 0.01
N LYS A 117 -13.41 4.71 0.36
CA LYS A 117 -12.62 5.46 -0.61
C LYS A 117 -11.70 4.57 -1.44
N MET A 118 -11.03 3.60 -0.81
CA MET A 118 -10.24 2.58 -1.54
C MET A 118 -11.12 1.83 -2.55
N THR A 119 -12.30 1.41 -2.10
CA THR A 119 -13.26 0.69 -2.95
C THR A 119 -13.71 1.55 -4.13
N GLN A 120 -14.05 2.81 -3.87
CA GLN A 120 -14.44 3.75 -4.91
C GLN A 120 -13.36 3.92 -5.98
N ILE A 121 -12.12 4.18 -5.58
CA ILE A 121 -11.02 4.38 -6.53
C ILE A 121 -10.75 3.11 -7.35
N MET A 122 -10.76 1.93 -6.73
CA MET A 122 -10.50 0.69 -7.45
C MET A 122 -11.57 0.40 -8.51
N PHE A 123 -12.85 0.64 -8.22
CA PHE A 123 -13.91 0.40 -9.19
C PHE A 123 -14.12 1.54 -10.18
N GLU A 124 -14.08 2.80 -9.73
CA GLU A 124 -14.40 3.95 -10.58
C GLU A 124 -13.21 4.43 -11.41
N THR A 125 -11.99 4.49 -10.82
CA THR A 125 -10.79 4.96 -11.52
C THR A 125 -10.11 3.83 -12.28
N PHE A 126 -9.86 2.69 -11.62
CA PHE A 126 -9.11 1.59 -12.23
C PHE A 126 -9.98 0.53 -12.91
N GLY A 127 -11.29 0.54 -12.69
CA GLY A 127 -12.25 -0.37 -13.34
C GLY A 127 -12.03 -1.83 -12.99
N THR A 128 -11.48 -2.14 -11.82
CA THR A 128 -11.18 -3.53 -11.43
C THR A 128 -12.47 -4.35 -11.33
N PRO A 129 -12.50 -5.61 -11.81
CA PRO A 129 -13.71 -6.45 -11.80
C PRO A 129 -14.09 -6.93 -10.40
N GLY A 130 -13.14 -6.98 -9.47
CA GLY A 130 -13.36 -7.40 -8.09
C GLY A 130 -12.28 -6.88 -7.15
N LEU A 131 -12.69 -6.56 -5.92
CA LEU A 131 -11.80 -6.07 -4.85
C LEU A 131 -12.01 -6.87 -3.57
N TYR A 132 -10.92 -7.20 -2.91
CA TYR A 132 -10.91 -7.69 -1.54
C TYR A 132 -9.95 -6.86 -0.70
N ILE A 133 -10.36 -6.45 0.50
CA ILE A 133 -9.52 -5.71 1.44
C ILE A 133 -9.23 -6.60 2.64
N ALA A 134 -7.96 -6.88 2.89
CA ALA A 134 -7.48 -7.78 3.91
C ALA A 134 -6.71 -7.06 5.02
N ILE A 135 -6.89 -7.46 6.25
CA ILE A 135 -6.11 -6.95 7.39
C ILE A 135 -4.71 -7.58 7.36
N GLN A 136 -3.66 -6.77 7.34
CA GLN A 136 -2.26 -7.20 7.25
C GLN A 136 -1.88 -8.26 8.29
N ALA A 137 -2.28 -8.07 9.54
CA ALA A 137 -1.99 -9.01 10.61
C ALA A 137 -2.62 -10.41 10.40
N VAL A 138 -3.82 -10.47 9.82
CA VAL A 138 -4.48 -11.75 9.51
C VAL A 138 -3.71 -12.51 8.45
N LEU A 139 -3.26 -11.81 7.41
CA LEU A 139 -2.44 -12.42 6.35
C LEU A 139 -1.09 -12.91 6.88
N SER A 140 -0.46 -12.16 7.80
CA SER A 140 0.78 -12.59 8.46
C SER A 140 0.60 -13.88 9.26
N LEU A 141 -0.54 -14.03 9.93
CA LEU A 141 -0.85 -15.27 10.66
C LEU A 141 -1.07 -16.45 9.70
N TYR A 142 -1.76 -16.21 8.58
CA TYR A 142 -2.00 -17.22 7.55
C TYR A 142 -0.70 -17.68 6.89
N SER A 143 0.24 -16.77 6.65
CA SER A 143 1.56 -17.13 6.11
C SER A 143 2.34 -18.06 7.02
N ALA A 144 2.08 -18.02 8.33
CA ALA A 144 2.63 -18.95 9.31
C ALA A 144 1.83 -20.26 9.44
N GLY A 145 0.81 -20.47 8.60
CA GLY A 145 -0.06 -21.66 8.64
C GLY A 145 -0.98 -21.73 9.86
N LYS A 146 -1.26 -20.60 10.49
CA LYS A 146 -2.09 -20.50 11.70
C LYS A 146 -3.35 -19.68 11.46
N PHE A 147 -4.42 -20.01 12.18
CA PHE A 147 -5.69 -19.29 12.15
C PHE A 147 -6.04 -18.62 13.48
N THR A 148 -5.34 -18.98 14.56
CA THR A 148 -5.53 -18.42 15.89
C THR A 148 -4.17 -18.07 16.49
N GLY A 149 -4.05 -16.86 17.05
CA GLY A 149 -2.82 -16.38 17.68
C GLY A 149 -2.81 -14.88 17.92
N LEU A 150 -1.70 -14.38 18.44
CA LEU A 150 -1.42 -12.96 18.60
C LEU A 150 -0.36 -12.57 17.57
N VAL A 151 -0.66 -11.58 16.74
CA VAL A 151 0.30 -10.97 15.81
C VAL A 151 0.79 -9.66 16.40
N CYS A 152 2.10 -9.49 16.45
CA CYS A 152 2.76 -8.21 16.68
C CYS A 152 3.38 -7.79 15.35
N ASP A 153 2.76 -6.81 14.71
CA ASP A 153 3.21 -6.23 13.44
C ASP A 153 3.80 -4.85 13.70
N SER A 154 5.10 -4.73 13.50
CA SER A 154 5.84 -3.47 13.67
C SER A 154 6.48 -3.10 12.34
N GLY A 155 5.85 -2.14 11.66
CA GLY A 155 6.27 -1.64 10.35
C GLY A 155 7.12 -0.37 10.42
N ASP A 156 7.12 0.38 9.33
CA ASP A 156 7.77 1.69 9.25
C ASP A 156 7.00 2.78 10.01
N GLY A 157 5.67 2.82 9.87
CA GLY A 157 4.86 3.93 10.39
C GLY A 157 4.02 3.62 11.61
N VAL A 158 3.80 2.35 11.98
CA VAL A 158 2.92 1.97 13.09
C VAL A 158 3.23 0.57 13.58
N THR A 159 2.99 0.33 14.87
CA THR A 159 3.06 -0.99 15.49
C THR A 159 1.67 -1.38 15.99
N HIS A 160 1.23 -2.60 15.65
CA HIS A 160 -0.03 -3.17 16.14
C HIS A 160 0.20 -4.50 16.84
N THR A 161 -0.60 -4.75 17.88
CA THR A 161 -0.78 -6.10 18.42
C THR A 161 -2.22 -6.51 18.17
N VAL A 162 -2.39 -7.60 17.43
CA VAL A 162 -3.69 -8.04 16.90
C VAL A 162 -3.95 -9.46 17.36
N PRO A 163 -4.84 -9.70 18.32
CA PRO A 163 -5.33 -11.03 18.63
C PRO A 163 -6.31 -11.49 17.55
N ILE A 164 -6.10 -12.71 17.08
CA ILE A 164 -6.88 -13.34 16.01
C ILE A 164 -7.38 -14.68 16.53
N TYR A 165 -8.66 -14.95 16.34
CA TYR A 165 -9.30 -16.21 16.66
C TYR A 165 -10.05 -16.75 15.43
N GLU A 166 -9.71 -17.95 15.00
CA GLU A 166 -10.27 -18.61 13.80
C GLU A 166 -10.30 -17.72 12.55
N GLY A 167 -9.23 -16.93 12.35
CA GLY A 167 -9.11 -16.02 11.20
C GLY A 167 -9.77 -14.64 11.37
N PHE A 168 -10.45 -14.40 12.49
CA PHE A 168 -11.09 -13.12 12.77
C PHE A 168 -10.30 -12.33 13.82
N SER A 169 -9.94 -11.10 13.49
CA SER A 169 -9.36 -10.18 14.47
C SER A 169 -10.39 -9.82 15.53
N ILE A 170 -9.94 -9.66 16.78
CA ILE A 170 -10.78 -9.23 17.92
C ILE A 170 -10.62 -7.70 18.07
N PRO A 171 -11.53 -6.87 17.54
CA PRO A 171 -11.28 -5.43 17.37
C PRO A 171 -11.04 -4.68 18.69
N HIS A 172 -11.77 -5.04 19.74
CA HIS A 172 -11.67 -4.39 21.06
C HIS A 172 -10.39 -4.75 21.84
N ALA A 173 -9.64 -5.74 21.37
CA ALA A 173 -8.37 -6.17 21.95
C ALA A 173 -7.16 -5.83 21.05
N VAL A 174 -7.37 -5.14 19.93
CA VAL A 174 -6.31 -4.58 19.10
C VAL A 174 -5.68 -3.39 19.82
N ASN A 175 -4.35 -3.41 19.98
CA ASN A 175 -3.60 -2.24 20.44
C ASN A 175 -2.81 -1.64 19.30
N ARG A 176 -2.77 -0.32 19.23
CA ARG A 176 -2.02 0.47 18.28
C ARG A 176 -1.04 1.36 19.00
N ILE A 177 0.21 1.32 18.58
CA ILE A 177 1.30 2.14 19.12
C ILE A 177 1.88 2.95 17.97
N GLN A 178 1.93 4.26 18.12
CA GLN A 178 2.52 5.18 17.12
C GLN A 178 4.04 5.28 17.28
N LEU A 179 4.69 4.17 17.54
CA LEU A 179 6.13 4.02 17.56
C LEU A 179 6.50 2.88 16.63
N ALA A 180 7.30 3.16 15.62
CA ALA A 180 7.66 2.21 14.59
C ALA A 180 9.04 2.50 13.99
N GLY A 181 9.40 1.85 12.90
CA GLY A 181 10.74 1.93 12.33
C GLY A 181 11.18 3.35 12.01
N ARG A 182 10.30 4.20 11.48
CA ARG A 182 10.60 5.60 11.14
C ARG A 182 10.96 6.45 12.37
N ASP A 183 10.38 6.16 13.52
CA ASP A 183 10.66 6.89 14.77
C ASP A 183 11.98 6.47 15.40
N LEU A 184 12.52 5.31 15.01
CA LEU A 184 13.77 4.74 15.55
C LEU A 184 14.99 5.11 14.70
N THR A 185 14.78 5.65 13.48
CA THR A 185 15.84 6.05 12.54
C THR A 185 15.97 7.55 12.46
#